data_08269b99adb205f7c5a5d66d41fbf119
#
_entry.id   08269b99adb205f7c5a5d66d41fbf119
#
_cell.length_a   1.000
_cell.length_b   1.000
_cell.length_c   1.000
_cell.angle_alpha   90.00
_cell.angle_beta   90.00
_cell.angle_gamma   90.00
#
_symmetry.space_group_name_H-M   'P 1'
#
loop_
_entity.id
_entity.type
_entity.pdbx_description
1 polymer ?
#
loop_
_entity_poly.entity_id
_entity_poly.type
_entity_poly.pdbx_seq_one_letter_code
_entity_poly.pdbx_strand_id
1 'polypeptide(L)'
;MHLDHQKILEKYKSYNITVDEAKIKKAVEFAIKYHGIQQRASGVPYYSHPLEVAEIIAEMRLDTDSIITAILHDTIEDTDLTLEEIEENFGKDVAKLVDGVTKLTKIKFHEDNVRQAENFRKLLIALSDDIRVLLIKLADRLHNMRTIDFISNPEKKKKIALETLELYAPLAERIGMQQ
;
A
#
# COMPACT_ATOMS: atom_id res chain seq x y z
N MET A 1 -16.13 14.95 11.74
CA MET A 1 -14.88 14.39 11.18
C MET A 1 -15.27 13.75 9.85
N HIS A 2 -15.06 14.44 8.72
CA HIS A 2 -15.33 13.86 7.40
C HIS A 2 -14.27 12.80 7.16
N LEU A 3 -14.67 11.55 7.12
CA LEU A 3 -13.82 10.42 6.76
C LEU A 3 -13.39 10.61 5.29
N ASP A 4 -12.09 10.65 5.04
CA ASP A 4 -11.51 10.99 3.72
C ASP A 4 -11.81 9.98 2.58
N HIS A 5 -12.61 8.92 2.85
CA HIS A 5 -13.09 8.03 1.80
C HIS A 5 -13.94 8.76 0.73
N GLN A 6 -14.52 9.91 1.06
CA GLN A 6 -15.28 10.71 0.09
C GLN A 6 -14.42 11.16 -1.09
N LYS A 7 -13.17 11.56 -0.85
CA LYS A 7 -12.25 11.94 -1.93
C LYS A 7 -12.00 10.78 -2.91
N ILE A 8 -11.85 9.56 -2.37
CA ILE A 8 -11.67 8.35 -3.19
C ILE A 8 -12.92 8.14 -4.05
N LEU A 9 -14.12 8.21 -3.44
CA LEU A 9 -15.39 8.02 -4.15
C LEU A 9 -15.64 9.10 -5.20
N GLU A 10 -15.33 10.37 -4.91
CA GLU A 10 -15.45 11.49 -5.85
C GLU A 10 -14.56 11.29 -7.07
N LYS A 11 -13.31 10.80 -6.89
CA LYS A 11 -12.42 10.45 -8.01
C LYS A 11 -13.06 9.40 -8.93
N TYR A 12 -13.59 8.30 -8.37
CA TYR A 12 -14.24 7.26 -9.17
C TYR A 12 -15.51 7.75 -9.87
N LYS A 13 -16.31 8.60 -9.21
CA LYS A 13 -17.47 9.25 -9.83
C LYS A 13 -17.04 10.14 -11.02
N SER A 14 -15.93 10.89 -10.88
CA SER A 14 -15.42 11.72 -11.97
C SER A 14 -14.94 10.91 -13.19
N TYR A 15 -14.55 9.65 -12.98
CA TYR A 15 -14.12 8.74 -14.04
C TYR A 15 -15.28 7.89 -14.61
N ASN A 16 -16.51 8.05 -14.09
CA ASN A 16 -17.66 7.19 -14.40
C ASN A 16 -17.37 5.69 -14.12
N ILE A 17 -16.58 5.40 -13.08
CA ILE A 17 -16.26 4.02 -12.67
C ILE A 17 -17.07 3.70 -11.41
N THR A 18 -17.76 2.56 -11.45
CA THR A 18 -18.53 2.06 -10.30
C THR A 18 -17.63 1.27 -9.38
N VAL A 19 -17.69 1.58 -8.08
CA VAL A 19 -17.01 0.85 -7.00
C VAL A 19 -17.99 0.52 -5.88
N ASP A 20 -17.67 -0.46 -5.06
CA ASP A 20 -18.46 -0.82 -3.89
C ASP A 20 -18.19 0.16 -2.73
N GLU A 21 -18.98 1.25 -2.70
CA GLU A 21 -18.84 2.31 -1.68
C GLU A 21 -19.01 1.76 -0.26
N ALA A 22 -19.89 0.78 -0.05
CA ALA A 22 -20.15 0.20 1.27
C ALA A 22 -18.94 -0.59 1.78
N LYS A 23 -18.29 -1.39 0.92
CA LYS A 23 -17.06 -2.12 1.26
C LYS A 23 -15.89 -1.18 1.51
N ILE A 24 -15.72 -0.13 0.70
CA ILE A 24 -14.67 0.88 0.91
C ILE A 24 -14.84 1.57 2.26
N LYS A 25 -16.05 2.03 2.58
CA LYS A 25 -16.36 2.62 3.89
C LYS A 25 -16.03 1.67 5.04
N LYS A 26 -16.43 0.40 4.93
CA LYS A 26 -16.13 -0.64 5.92
C LYS A 26 -14.61 -0.81 6.10
N ALA A 27 -13.83 -0.80 5.02
CA ALA A 27 -12.37 -0.92 5.09
C ALA A 27 -11.74 0.27 5.84
N VAL A 28 -12.23 1.49 5.60
CA VAL A 28 -11.78 2.69 6.34
C VAL A 28 -12.11 2.57 7.83
N GLU A 29 -13.31 2.10 8.19
CA GLU A 29 -13.69 1.87 9.58
C GLU A 29 -12.78 0.83 10.26
N PHE A 30 -12.40 -0.24 9.52
CA PHE A 30 -11.43 -1.23 9.99
C PHE A 30 -10.04 -0.61 10.20
N ALA A 31 -9.51 0.13 9.24
CA ALA A 31 -8.21 0.78 9.37
C ALA A 31 -8.17 1.73 10.58
N ILE A 32 -9.22 2.53 10.80
CA ILE A 32 -9.33 3.42 11.95
C ILE A 32 -9.40 2.62 13.26
N LYS A 33 -10.23 1.57 13.31
CA LYS A 33 -10.40 0.73 14.50
C LYS A 33 -9.09 0.05 14.90
N TYR A 34 -8.39 -0.56 13.96
CA TYR A 34 -7.21 -1.39 14.26
C TYR A 34 -5.94 -0.55 14.46
N HIS A 35 -5.73 0.54 13.72
CA HIS A 35 -4.63 1.47 13.99
C HIS A 35 -4.85 2.33 15.24
N GLY A 36 -6.11 2.56 15.64
CA GLY A 36 -6.46 3.21 16.89
C GLY A 36 -5.75 4.56 17.07
N ILE A 37 -4.96 4.66 18.15
CA ILE A 37 -4.21 5.86 18.53
C ILE A 37 -2.80 5.95 17.91
N GLN A 38 -2.42 5.00 17.05
CA GLN A 38 -1.12 5.03 16.39
C GLN A 38 -0.93 6.33 15.59
N GLN A 39 0.30 6.87 15.61
CA GLN A 39 0.66 8.10 14.91
C GLN A 39 1.87 7.88 13.99
N ARG A 40 1.90 8.62 12.90
CA ARG A 40 3.06 8.73 12.02
C ARG A 40 4.13 9.65 12.63
N ALA A 41 5.35 9.65 12.04
CA ALA A 41 6.43 10.56 12.44
C ALA A 41 6.04 12.04 12.35
N SER A 42 5.07 12.40 11.52
CA SER A 42 4.50 13.74 11.38
C SER A 42 3.52 14.12 12.50
N GLY A 43 3.14 13.17 13.38
CA GLY A 43 2.15 13.37 14.45
C GLY A 43 0.69 13.19 14.00
N VAL A 44 0.43 12.98 12.70
CA VAL A 44 -0.93 12.69 12.20
C VAL A 44 -1.35 11.24 12.51
N PRO A 45 -2.65 10.93 12.61
CA PRO A 45 -3.12 9.55 12.82
C PRO A 45 -2.57 8.60 11.76
N TYR A 46 -2.18 7.39 12.15
CA TYR A 46 -1.55 6.43 11.25
C TYR A 46 -2.43 6.07 10.06
N TYR A 47 -3.74 5.91 10.26
CA TYR A 47 -4.70 5.56 9.22
C TYR A 47 -4.78 6.57 8.06
N SER A 48 -4.24 7.80 8.23
CA SER A 48 -4.17 8.77 7.11
C SER A 48 -3.30 8.27 5.96
N HIS A 49 -2.23 7.54 6.28
CA HIS A 49 -1.33 6.97 5.26
C HIS A 49 -2.02 5.98 4.31
N PRO A 50 -2.66 4.89 4.78
CA PRO A 50 -3.34 3.98 3.88
C PRO A 50 -4.48 4.64 3.08
N LEU A 51 -5.11 5.68 3.59
CA LEU A 51 -6.10 6.45 2.83
C LEU A 51 -5.45 7.22 1.67
N GLU A 52 -4.29 7.86 1.90
CA GLU A 52 -3.55 8.54 0.84
C GLU A 52 -2.99 7.56 -0.19
N VAL A 53 -2.55 6.36 0.23
CA VAL A 53 -2.18 5.28 -0.70
C VAL A 53 -3.39 4.86 -1.54
N ALA A 54 -4.58 4.71 -0.94
CA ALA A 54 -5.81 4.37 -1.65
C ALA A 54 -6.23 5.49 -2.63
N GLU A 55 -5.95 6.77 -2.34
CA GLU A 55 -6.15 7.86 -3.30
C GLU A 55 -5.25 7.73 -4.53
N ILE A 56 -3.98 7.33 -4.36
CA ILE A 56 -3.06 7.06 -5.48
C ILE A 56 -3.58 5.88 -6.32
N ILE A 57 -4.07 4.82 -5.67
CA ILE A 57 -4.70 3.67 -6.36
C ILE A 57 -5.95 4.10 -7.14
N ALA A 58 -6.74 5.02 -6.58
CA ALA A 58 -7.90 5.59 -7.26
C ALA A 58 -7.51 6.40 -8.51
N GLU A 59 -6.39 7.14 -8.48
CA GLU A 59 -5.85 7.83 -9.65
C GLU A 59 -5.44 6.86 -10.77
N MET A 60 -4.97 5.67 -10.40
CA MET A 60 -4.67 4.59 -11.34
C MET A 60 -5.93 3.88 -11.86
N ARG A 61 -7.12 4.21 -11.36
CA ARG A 61 -8.42 3.65 -11.73
C ARG A 61 -8.51 2.13 -11.51
N LEU A 62 -7.87 1.62 -10.48
CA LEU A 62 -7.93 0.21 -10.13
C LEU A 62 -9.31 -0.14 -9.49
N ASP A 63 -9.57 -1.43 -9.35
CA ASP A 63 -10.84 -1.95 -8.86
C ASP A 63 -11.07 -1.76 -7.35
N THR A 64 -12.27 -2.08 -6.88
CA THR A 64 -12.66 -1.98 -5.47
C THR A 64 -11.73 -2.76 -4.55
N ASP A 65 -11.33 -3.98 -4.94
CA ASP A 65 -10.48 -4.84 -4.11
C ASP A 65 -9.07 -4.25 -3.95
N SER A 66 -8.56 -3.58 -4.98
CA SER A 66 -7.28 -2.84 -4.91
C SER A 66 -7.35 -1.67 -3.93
N ILE A 67 -8.46 -0.92 -3.92
CA ILE A 67 -8.68 0.19 -2.97
C ILE A 67 -8.72 -0.34 -1.54
N ILE A 68 -9.52 -1.39 -1.30
CA ILE A 68 -9.66 -2.01 0.03
C ILE A 68 -8.30 -2.54 0.49
N THR A 69 -7.56 -3.19 -0.40
CA THR A 69 -6.20 -3.68 -0.10
C THR A 69 -5.28 -2.53 0.26
N ALA A 70 -5.30 -1.41 -0.47
CA ALA A 70 -4.51 -0.23 -0.16
C ALA A 70 -4.86 0.35 1.22
N ILE A 71 -6.14 0.35 1.61
CA ILE A 71 -6.59 0.81 2.93
C ILE A 71 -6.13 -0.13 4.05
N LEU A 72 -6.01 -1.44 3.79
CA LEU A 72 -5.70 -2.46 4.80
C LEU A 72 -4.27 -2.99 4.75
N HIS A 73 -3.41 -2.50 3.82
CA HIS A 73 -2.12 -3.12 3.50
C HIS A 73 -1.15 -3.25 4.68
N ASP A 74 -1.16 -2.28 5.61
CA ASP A 74 -0.29 -2.27 6.79
C ASP A 74 -0.93 -2.93 8.02
N THR A 75 -2.24 -3.20 8.01
CA THR A 75 -2.96 -3.65 9.21
C THR A 75 -2.46 -5.00 9.73
N ILE A 76 -2.08 -5.93 8.86
CA ILE A 76 -1.54 -7.25 9.24
C ILE A 76 -0.16 -7.14 9.90
N GLU A 77 0.63 -6.12 9.53
CA GLU A 77 1.99 -5.95 10.05
C GLU A 77 2.00 -5.15 11.35
N ASP A 78 1.11 -4.17 11.46
CA ASP A 78 1.17 -3.14 12.50
C ASP A 78 0.05 -3.25 13.53
N THR A 79 -0.88 -4.24 13.39
CA THR A 79 -2.03 -4.42 14.29
C THR A 79 -2.34 -5.90 14.54
N ASP A 80 -3.37 -6.16 15.35
CA ASP A 80 -3.84 -7.53 15.66
C ASP A 80 -4.84 -8.08 14.63
N LEU A 81 -5.11 -7.36 13.52
CA LEU A 81 -6.02 -7.83 12.46
C LEU A 81 -5.41 -9.03 11.74
N THR A 82 -6.20 -10.09 11.55
CA THR A 82 -5.75 -11.32 10.90
C THR A 82 -6.21 -11.43 9.45
N LEU A 83 -5.52 -12.27 8.65
CA LEU A 83 -5.93 -12.55 7.26
C LEU A 83 -7.29 -13.23 7.20
N GLU A 84 -7.62 -14.07 8.18
CA GLU A 84 -8.90 -14.74 8.31
C GLU A 84 -10.03 -13.73 8.49
N GLU A 85 -9.84 -12.72 9.36
CA GLU A 85 -10.81 -11.65 9.54
C GLU A 85 -10.98 -10.78 8.28
N ILE A 86 -9.88 -10.55 7.53
CA ILE A 86 -9.96 -9.86 6.24
C ILE A 86 -10.76 -10.69 5.23
N GLU A 87 -10.50 -12.00 5.13
CA GLU A 87 -11.24 -12.89 4.22
C GLU A 87 -12.74 -12.92 4.55
N GLU A 88 -13.10 -13.05 5.82
CA GLU A 88 -14.49 -13.06 6.28
C GLU A 88 -15.23 -11.76 5.96
N ASN A 89 -14.56 -10.62 6.07
CA ASN A 89 -15.19 -9.30 5.95
C ASN A 89 -15.15 -8.70 4.56
N PHE A 90 -14.13 -9.04 3.74
CA PHE A 90 -13.86 -8.41 2.45
C PHE A 90 -13.74 -9.42 1.29
N GLY A 91 -13.59 -10.71 1.62
CA GLY A 91 -13.48 -11.78 0.65
C GLY A 91 -12.04 -12.24 0.37
N LYS A 92 -11.95 -13.40 -0.28
CA LYS A 92 -10.70 -14.12 -0.51
C LYS A 92 -9.70 -13.35 -1.38
N ASP A 93 -10.17 -12.58 -2.35
CA ASP A 93 -9.30 -11.84 -3.28
C ASP A 93 -8.60 -10.69 -2.56
N VAL A 94 -9.30 -9.93 -1.71
CA VAL A 94 -8.70 -8.91 -0.85
C VAL A 94 -7.68 -9.52 0.12
N ALA A 95 -8.02 -10.63 0.78
CA ALA A 95 -7.09 -11.31 1.69
C ALA A 95 -5.80 -11.75 1.00
N LYS A 96 -5.91 -12.31 -0.23
CA LYS A 96 -4.73 -12.67 -1.04
C LYS A 96 -3.87 -11.46 -1.43
N LEU A 97 -4.50 -10.36 -1.81
CA LEU A 97 -3.78 -9.14 -2.16
C LEU A 97 -3.05 -8.56 -0.95
N VAL A 98 -3.70 -8.48 0.21
CA VAL A 98 -3.08 -8.01 1.46
C VAL A 98 -1.91 -8.92 1.86
N ASP A 99 -2.07 -10.24 1.83
CA ASP A 99 -1.00 -11.21 2.09
C ASP A 99 0.18 -11.02 1.12
N GLY A 100 -0.12 -10.79 -0.17
CA GLY A 100 0.90 -10.50 -1.20
C GLY A 100 1.70 -9.24 -0.88
N VAL A 101 1.04 -8.14 -0.52
CA VAL A 101 1.70 -6.88 -0.15
C VAL A 101 2.56 -7.07 1.10
N THR A 102 2.03 -7.75 2.14
CA THR A 102 2.77 -8.08 3.36
C THR A 102 4.03 -8.92 3.08
N LYS A 103 3.93 -9.92 2.20
CA LYS A 103 5.09 -10.73 1.79
C LYS A 103 6.14 -9.91 1.06
N LEU A 104 5.73 -8.96 0.20
CA LEU A 104 6.67 -8.05 -0.45
C LEU A 104 7.41 -7.15 0.55
N THR A 105 6.73 -6.65 1.56
CA THR A 105 7.36 -5.83 2.62
C THR A 105 8.46 -6.59 3.37
N LYS A 106 8.28 -7.90 3.57
CA LYS A 106 9.26 -8.75 4.27
C LYS A 106 10.51 -9.08 3.45
N ILE A 107 10.55 -8.76 2.15
CA ILE A 107 11.74 -8.94 1.33
C ILE A 107 12.77 -7.90 1.74
N LYS A 108 13.81 -8.33 2.50
CA LYS A 108 14.91 -7.45 2.91
C LYS A 108 15.86 -7.24 1.74
N PHE A 109 16.08 -5.98 1.37
CA PHE A 109 17.10 -5.62 0.39
C PHE A 109 18.47 -5.57 1.07
N HIS A 110 19.43 -6.26 0.47
CA HIS A 110 20.83 -6.28 0.87
C HIS A 110 21.68 -5.67 -0.26
N GLU A 111 22.76 -4.98 0.11
CA GLU A 111 23.67 -4.30 -0.83
C GLU A 111 24.49 -5.28 -1.73
N ASP A 112 24.41 -6.60 -1.51
CA ASP A 112 25.14 -7.59 -2.29
C ASP A 112 24.43 -7.93 -3.60
N ASN A 113 25.12 -7.82 -4.73
CA ASN A 113 24.63 -8.08 -6.09
C ASN A 113 23.97 -9.46 -6.27
N VAL A 114 24.45 -10.50 -5.59
CA VAL A 114 23.87 -11.86 -5.67
C VAL A 114 22.51 -11.92 -5.00
N ARG A 115 22.36 -11.21 -3.88
CA ARG A 115 21.09 -11.13 -3.14
C ARG A 115 20.08 -10.20 -3.81
N GLN A 116 20.55 -9.19 -4.54
CA GLN A 116 19.68 -8.34 -5.37
C GLN A 116 18.97 -9.16 -6.45
N ALA A 117 19.70 -10.04 -7.17
CA ALA A 117 19.11 -10.91 -8.17
C ALA A 117 18.07 -11.88 -7.58
N GLU A 118 18.34 -12.42 -6.38
CA GLU A 118 17.40 -13.31 -5.68
C GLU A 118 16.16 -12.56 -5.18
N ASN A 119 16.33 -11.35 -4.66
CA ASN A 119 15.22 -10.49 -4.25
C ASN A 119 14.37 -10.08 -5.45
N PHE A 120 15.00 -9.74 -6.58
CA PHE A 120 14.30 -9.44 -7.83
C PHE A 120 13.51 -10.66 -8.33
N ARG A 121 14.07 -11.86 -8.23
CA ARG A 121 13.37 -13.10 -8.56
C ARG A 121 12.17 -13.35 -7.65
N LYS A 122 12.31 -13.16 -6.33
CA LYS A 122 11.18 -13.26 -5.36
C LYS A 122 10.09 -12.26 -5.67
N LEU A 123 10.47 -11.04 -6.04
CA LEU A 123 9.57 -10.01 -6.48
C LEU A 123 8.82 -10.42 -7.76
N LEU A 124 9.52 -10.93 -8.78
CA LEU A 124 8.90 -11.43 -10.01
C LEU A 124 7.93 -12.59 -9.74
N ILE A 125 8.23 -13.47 -8.79
CA ILE A 125 7.34 -14.56 -8.39
C ILE A 125 6.08 -14.00 -7.72
N ALA A 126 6.22 -13.04 -6.80
CA ALA A 126 5.07 -12.37 -6.19
C ALA A 126 4.21 -11.60 -7.22
N LEU A 127 4.84 -11.08 -8.28
CA LEU A 127 4.16 -10.42 -9.40
C LEU A 127 3.45 -11.39 -10.34
N SER A 128 3.89 -12.66 -10.42
CA SER A 128 3.26 -13.65 -11.29
C SER A 128 1.84 -14.00 -10.85
N ASP A 129 1.51 -13.79 -9.57
CA ASP A 129 0.20 -14.08 -9.01
C ASP A 129 -0.79 -12.95 -9.27
N ASP A 130 -0.43 -11.70 -8.98
CA ASP A 130 -1.29 -10.53 -9.26
C ASP A 130 -0.48 -9.21 -9.31
N ILE A 131 -0.50 -8.53 -10.45
CA ILE A 131 0.21 -7.26 -10.65
C ILE A 131 -0.28 -6.16 -9.69
N ARG A 132 -1.52 -6.22 -9.20
CA ARG A 132 -2.09 -5.24 -8.28
C ARG A 132 -1.28 -5.14 -6.99
N VAL A 133 -0.68 -6.25 -6.52
CA VAL A 133 0.21 -6.28 -5.35
C VAL A 133 1.39 -5.32 -5.53
N LEU A 134 2.02 -5.31 -6.72
CA LEU A 134 3.11 -4.39 -7.02
C LEU A 134 2.62 -2.94 -7.10
N LEU A 135 1.50 -2.70 -7.78
CA LEU A 135 0.96 -1.34 -7.94
C LEU A 135 0.64 -0.72 -6.58
N ILE A 136 0.05 -1.48 -5.66
CA ILE A 136 -0.22 -1.04 -4.29
C ILE A 136 1.10 -0.75 -3.56
N LYS A 137 2.10 -1.63 -3.69
CA LYS A 137 3.41 -1.40 -3.04
C LYS A 137 4.17 -0.20 -3.61
N LEU A 138 4.03 0.07 -4.91
CA LEU A 138 4.59 1.29 -5.53
C LEU A 138 3.86 2.55 -5.05
N ALA A 139 2.53 2.50 -4.90
CA ALA A 139 1.75 3.60 -4.34
C ALA A 139 2.13 3.89 -2.87
N ASP A 140 2.30 2.85 -2.05
CA ASP A 140 2.83 2.96 -0.68
C ASP A 140 4.21 3.62 -0.67
N ARG A 141 5.13 3.15 -1.52
CA ARG A 141 6.48 3.72 -1.63
C ARG A 141 6.45 5.18 -2.07
N LEU A 142 5.61 5.52 -3.05
CA LEU A 142 5.44 6.91 -3.51
C LEU A 142 4.96 7.82 -2.37
N HIS A 143 3.97 7.39 -1.60
CA HIS A 143 3.50 8.16 -0.45
C HIS A 143 4.58 8.29 0.63
N ASN A 144 5.34 7.22 0.92
CA ASN A 144 6.45 7.26 1.87
C ASN A 144 7.55 8.23 1.40
N MET A 145 7.83 8.34 0.10
CA MET A 145 8.76 9.33 -0.43
C MET A 145 8.22 10.76 -0.31
N ARG A 146 6.92 10.98 -0.56
CA ARG A 146 6.28 12.31 -0.38
C ARG A 146 6.33 12.79 1.07
N THR A 147 6.43 11.89 2.04
CA THR A 147 6.43 12.19 3.48
C THR A 147 7.78 11.94 4.17
N ILE A 148 8.84 11.69 3.40
CA ILE A 148 10.16 11.30 3.93
C ILE A 148 10.79 12.37 4.85
N ASP A 149 10.45 13.64 4.63
CA ASP A 149 10.98 14.75 5.41
C ASP A 149 10.57 14.73 6.89
N PHE A 150 9.44 14.12 7.21
CA PHE A 150 8.99 13.96 8.59
C PHE A 150 9.76 12.88 9.37
N ILE A 151 10.57 12.05 8.72
CA ILE A 151 11.39 11.05 9.38
C ILE A 151 12.62 11.73 9.97
N SER A 152 12.75 11.77 11.30
CA SER A 152 13.87 12.40 11.99
C SER A 152 15.18 11.60 11.93
N ASN A 153 15.11 10.26 11.77
CA ASN A 153 16.27 9.38 11.73
C ASN A 153 16.94 9.39 10.34
N PRO A 154 18.18 9.93 10.21
CA PRO A 154 18.88 10.04 8.92
C PRO A 154 19.17 8.69 8.26
N GLU A 155 19.53 7.68 9.06
CA GLU A 155 19.82 6.33 8.54
C GLU A 155 18.56 5.67 7.96
N LYS A 156 17.41 5.86 8.63
CA LYS A 156 16.13 5.39 8.12
C LYS A 156 15.75 6.10 6.82
N LYS A 157 15.94 7.44 6.75
CA LYS A 157 15.74 8.21 5.50
C LYS A 157 16.59 7.67 4.37
N LYS A 158 17.90 7.53 4.62
CA LYS A 158 18.86 7.03 3.62
C LYS A 158 18.48 5.65 3.12
N LYS A 159 18.12 4.74 4.03
CA LYS A 159 17.67 3.40 3.66
C LYS A 159 16.44 3.42 2.75
N ILE A 160 15.40 4.19 3.10
CA ILE A 160 14.18 4.31 2.28
C ILE A 160 14.51 4.89 0.89
N ALA A 161 15.37 5.92 0.83
CA ALA A 161 15.77 6.53 -0.42
C ALA A 161 16.56 5.56 -1.32
N LEU A 162 17.52 4.83 -0.77
CA LEU A 162 18.30 3.84 -1.52
C LEU A 162 17.43 2.70 -2.05
N GLU A 163 16.57 2.11 -1.21
CA GLU A 163 15.62 1.08 -1.66
C GLU A 163 14.71 1.61 -2.78
N THR A 164 14.32 2.87 -2.72
CA THR A 164 13.50 3.48 -3.77
C THR A 164 14.26 3.59 -5.08
N LEU A 165 15.48 4.11 -5.05
CA LEU A 165 16.30 4.33 -6.24
C LEU A 165 16.77 3.01 -6.89
N GLU A 166 17.14 2.03 -6.07
CA GLU A 166 17.75 0.79 -6.55
C GLU A 166 16.73 -0.27 -6.97
N LEU A 167 15.51 -0.20 -6.41
CA LEU A 167 14.49 -1.22 -6.67
C LEU A 167 13.20 -0.64 -7.23
N TYR A 168 12.52 0.23 -6.47
CA TYR A 168 11.14 0.60 -6.80
C TYR A 168 11.06 1.50 -8.04
N ALA A 169 12.00 2.44 -8.22
CA ALA A 169 12.02 3.30 -9.39
C ALA A 169 12.30 2.52 -10.70
N PRO A 170 13.31 1.63 -10.79
CA PRO A 170 13.50 0.79 -11.97
C PRO A 170 12.33 -0.16 -12.26
N LEU A 171 11.62 -0.63 -11.23
CA LEU A 171 10.41 -1.45 -11.41
C LEU A 171 9.27 -0.63 -12.00
N ALA A 172 9.01 0.56 -11.43
CA ALA A 172 7.98 1.46 -11.91
C ALA A 172 8.22 1.84 -13.37
N GLU A 173 9.46 2.16 -13.74
CA GLU A 173 9.86 2.45 -15.12
C GLU A 173 9.56 1.28 -16.06
N ARG A 174 9.90 0.05 -15.67
CA ARG A 174 9.68 -1.15 -16.50
C ARG A 174 8.23 -1.48 -16.75
N ILE A 175 7.34 -1.16 -15.83
CA ILE A 175 5.89 -1.34 -16.01
C ILE A 175 5.21 -0.10 -16.62
N GLY A 176 6.00 0.91 -17.03
CA GLY A 176 5.51 2.11 -17.70
C GLY A 176 4.88 3.15 -16.78
N MET A 177 5.09 3.06 -15.48
CA MET A 177 4.67 4.10 -14.53
C MET A 177 5.70 5.24 -14.54
N GLN A 178 5.39 6.30 -15.29
CA GLN A 178 6.17 7.54 -15.30
C GLN A 178 5.39 8.62 -14.57
N GLN A 179 5.81 8.93 -13.35
CA GLN A 179 5.38 10.13 -12.60
C GLN A 179 6.57 10.80 -11.96
#